data_135a067ce4a18a2fd6b2adbb925e45d1
#
_entry.id   135a067ce4a18a2fd6b2adbb925e45d1
#
_cell.length_a   1.000
_cell.length_b   1.000
_cell.length_c   1.000
_cell.angle_alpha   90.00
_cell.angle_beta   90.00
_cell.angle_gamma   90.00
#
_symmetry.space_group_name_H-M   'P 1'
#
loop_
_entity.id
_entity.type
_entity.pdbx_description
1 polymer ?
#
loop_
_entity_poly.entity_id
_entity_poly.type
_entity_poly.pdbx_seq_one_letter_code
_entity_poly.pdbx_strand_id
1 'polypeptide(L)'
;LTKMMTSYLAFEALRDGRVRADDPIAVSPFAASEPPSRLGLAAGSRLTVRQAILAMVTKSANDASTALGEYLGGSEGRFAQLMTAKARQLGMRNTTFRNANGLPDPAQVTTARDMAILGRRLIYDFPDGYQLFSTSAFRYHNRTHYNHNRLLTSYDGADGIKTGYINDSGFNLVASAERQGQRVVAVVFGGATGRERDAHIMALMDRGFEQLDVRYAGTRPPSSFAL
;
A
#
# COMPACT_ATOMS: atom_id res chain seq x y z
N LEU A 1 4.06 -3.78 -4.63
CA LEU A 1 3.61 -2.45 -4.18
C LEU A 1 2.36 -1.94 -4.91
N THR A 2 2.05 -2.49 -6.07
CA THR A 2 0.89 -2.16 -6.94
C THR A 2 -0.44 -2.09 -6.18
N LYS A 3 -0.63 -2.97 -5.20
CA LYS A 3 -1.82 -3.01 -4.35
C LYS A 3 -2.08 -1.72 -3.55
N MET A 4 -1.10 -0.83 -3.43
CA MET A 4 -1.32 0.52 -2.87
C MET A 4 -2.23 1.35 -3.78
N MET A 5 -2.04 1.30 -5.10
CA MET A 5 -2.91 1.98 -6.06
C MET A 5 -4.30 1.31 -6.13
N THR A 6 -4.35 -0.02 -6.06
CA THR A 6 -5.62 -0.76 -5.97
C THR A 6 -6.42 -0.34 -4.74
N SER A 7 -5.76 -0.23 -3.57
CA SER A 7 -6.38 0.29 -2.35
C SER A 7 -6.81 1.76 -2.48
N TYR A 8 -5.98 2.59 -3.12
CA TYR A 8 -6.31 4.01 -3.35
C TYR A 8 -7.62 4.16 -4.12
N LEU A 9 -7.77 3.44 -5.25
CA LEU A 9 -9.00 3.48 -6.06
C LEU A 9 -10.20 2.86 -5.33
N ALA A 10 -9.97 1.85 -4.48
CA ALA A 10 -11.03 1.30 -3.64
C ALA A 10 -11.51 2.31 -2.58
N PHE A 11 -10.59 3.02 -1.91
CA PHE A 11 -10.94 4.08 -0.96
C PHE A 11 -11.65 5.26 -1.64
N GLU A 12 -11.22 5.62 -2.84
CA GLU A 12 -11.90 6.65 -3.63
C GLU A 12 -13.33 6.22 -3.98
N ALA A 13 -13.53 4.97 -4.40
CA ALA A 13 -14.84 4.44 -4.72
C ALA A 13 -15.76 4.37 -3.49
N LEU A 14 -15.22 4.04 -2.31
CA LEU A 14 -15.94 4.05 -1.04
C LEU A 14 -16.34 5.47 -0.61
N ARG A 15 -15.39 6.41 -0.68
CA ARG A 15 -15.63 7.83 -0.34
C ARG A 15 -16.71 8.45 -1.24
N ASP A 16 -16.65 8.14 -2.52
CA ASP A 16 -17.58 8.69 -3.53
C ASP A 16 -18.94 7.95 -3.55
N GLY A 17 -19.14 6.97 -2.68
CA GLY A 17 -20.39 6.19 -2.57
C GLY A 17 -20.67 5.28 -3.78
N ARG A 18 -19.68 5.05 -4.65
CA ARG A 18 -19.79 4.16 -5.82
C ARG A 18 -19.84 2.68 -5.43
N VAL A 19 -19.25 2.35 -4.30
CA VAL A 19 -19.29 1.02 -3.69
C VAL A 19 -19.40 1.15 -2.17
N ARG A 20 -19.87 0.09 -1.51
CA ARG A 20 -19.96 -0.02 -0.05
C ARG A 20 -18.96 -1.03 0.46
N ALA A 21 -18.54 -0.88 1.71
CA ALA A 21 -17.57 -1.79 2.33
C ALA A 21 -18.05 -3.26 2.37
N ASP A 22 -19.36 -3.45 2.50
CA ASP A 22 -19.99 -4.76 2.59
C ASP A 22 -20.52 -5.28 1.24
N ASP A 23 -20.32 -4.55 0.14
CA ASP A 23 -20.72 -5.03 -1.18
C ASP A 23 -20.00 -6.34 -1.51
N PRO A 24 -20.75 -7.37 -1.99
CA PRO A 24 -20.19 -8.66 -2.35
C PRO A 24 -19.49 -8.59 -3.71
N ILE A 25 -18.22 -8.93 -3.74
CA ILE A 25 -17.40 -9.08 -4.95
C ILE A 25 -17.44 -10.53 -5.37
N ALA A 26 -17.82 -10.82 -6.61
CA ALA A 26 -17.71 -12.14 -7.20
C ALA A 26 -16.25 -12.45 -7.57
N VAL A 27 -15.80 -13.65 -7.26
CA VAL A 27 -14.48 -14.15 -7.62
C VAL A 27 -14.55 -14.83 -8.99
N SER A 28 -13.95 -14.24 -10.00
CA SER A 28 -13.86 -14.82 -11.34
C SER A 28 -12.95 -16.05 -11.36
N PRO A 29 -13.06 -16.93 -12.36
CA PRO A 29 -12.08 -18.00 -12.58
C PRO A 29 -10.66 -17.45 -12.75
N PHE A 30 -10.51 -16.29 -13.37
CA PHE A 30 -9.22 -15.62 -13.54
C PHE A 30 -8.63 -15.18 -12.19
N ALA A 31 -9.39 -14.45 -11.36
CA ALA A 31 -8.96 -14.06 -10.02
C ALA A 31 -8.60 -15.28 -9.14
N ALA A 32 -9.40 -16.35 -9.19
CA ALA A 32 -9.14 -17.58 -8.44
C ALA A 32 -7.86 -18.31 -8.89
N SER A 33 -7.43 -18.14 -10.15
CA SER A 33 -6.22 -18.76 -10.70
C SER A 33 -4.94 -18.03 -10.34
N GLU A 34 -5.01 -16.84 -9.74
CA GLU A 34 -3.84 -16.04 -9.43
C GLU A 34 -2.82 -16.78 -8.55
N PRO A 35 -1.51 -16.68 -8.90
CA PRO A 35 -0.47 -17.34 -8.12
C PRO A 35 -0.30 -16.74 -6.73
N PRO A 36 0.34 -17.43 -5.79
CA PRO A 36 0.65 -16.90 -4.47
C PRO A 36 1.48 -15.58 -4.50
N SER A 37 1.28 -14.67 -3.49
CA SER A 37 0.48 -14.82 -2.28
C SER A 37 -1.02 -14.63 -2.54
N ARG A 38 -1.85 -15.48 -1.95
CA ARG A 38 -3.31 -15.44 -2.18
C ARG A 38 -4.07 -15.96 -0.94
N LEU A 39 -5.36 -15.67 -0.85
CA LEU A 39 -6.26 -16.29 0.13
C LEU A 39 -6.63 -17.74 -0.25
N GLY A 40 -6.62 -18.06 -1.54
CA GLY A 40 -7.13 -19.31 -2.08
C GLY A 40 -8.64 -19.26 -2.32
N LEU A 41 -9.11 -18.14 -2.87
CA LEU A 41 -10.52 -17.94 -3.19
C LEU A 41 -10.98 -18.92 -4.29
N ALA A 42 -12.13 -19.52 -4.10
CA ALA A 42 -12.73 -20.38 -5.12
C ALA A 42 -13.45 -19.54 -6.18
N ALA A 43 -13.37 -19.95 -7.45
CA ALA A 43 -14.16 -19.34 -8.52
C ALA A 43 -15.66 -19.43 -8.19
N GLY A 44 -16.40 -18.34 -8.42
CA GLY A 44 -17.81 -18.22 -8.08
C GLY A 44 -18.11 -17.92 -6.61
N SER A 45 -17.10 -17.97 -5.72
CA SER A 45 -17.26 -17.51 -4.35
C SER A 45 -17.36 -15.98 -4.28
N ARG A 46 -17.64 -15.46 -3.09
CA ARG A 46 -17.75 -14.01 -2.86
C ARG A 46 -16.95 -13.61 -1.62
N LEU A 47 -16.41 -12.39 -1.66
CA LEU A 47 -15.87 -11.69 -0.50
C LEU A 47 -16.36 -10.24 -0.54
N THR A 48 -16.32 -9.53 0.58
CA THR A 48 -16.71 -8.12 0.60
C THR A 48 -15.57 -7.21 0.16
N VAL A 49 -15.88 -5.98 -0.26
CA VAL A 49 -14.88 -4.93 -0.57
C VAL A 49 -13.91 -4.77 0.61
N ARG A 50 -14.42 -4.69 1.85
CA ARG A 50 -13.62 -4.62 3.07
C ARG A 50 -12.70 -5.84 3.23
N GLN A 51 -13.20 -7.05 3.02
CA GLN A 51 -12.38 -8.27 3.10
C GLN A 51 -11.28 -8.29 2.05
N ALA A 52 -11.57 -7.85 0.82
CA ALA A 52 -10.57 -7.75 -0.23
C ALA A 52 -9.44 -6.77 0.15
N ILE A 53 -9.78 -5.58 0.67
CA ILE A 53 -8.78 -4.61 1.13
C ILE A 53 -7.94 -5.20 2.27
N LEU A 54 -8.55 -5.78 3.29
CA LEU A 54 -7.83 -6.40 4.42
C LEU A 54 -6.90 -7.53 3.95
N ALA A 55 -7.35 -8.38 3.02
CA ALA A 55 -6.54 -9.43 2.42
C ALA A 55 -5.33 -8.88 1.64
N MET A 56 -5.51 -7.76 0.94
CA MET A 56 -4.43 -7.09 0.21
C MET A 56 -3.38 -6.49 1.16
N VAL A 57 -3.81 -5.81 2.23
CA VAL A 57 -2.86 -5.11 3.12
C VAL A 57 -2.11 -6.08 4.04
N THR A 58 -2.75 -7.14 4.51
CA THR A 58 -2.13 -8.13 5.41
C THR A 58 -1.41 -9.24 4.65
N LYS A 59 -2.15 -10.08 3.95
CA LYS A 59 -1.65 -11.27 3.23
C LYS A 59 -1.02 -10.92 1.88
N SER A 60 -1.21 -9.71 1.37
CA SER A 60 -0.81 -9.35 0.00
C SER A 60 -1.49 -10.21 -1.07
N ALA A 61 -2.77 -10.58 -0.84
CA ALA A 61 -3.50 -11.55 -1.64
C ALA A 61 -3.72 -11.08 -3.09
N ASN A 62 -3.18 -11.84 -4.06
CA ASN A 62 -3.30 -11.54 -5.49
C ASN A 62 -4.73 -11.77 -5.97
N ASP A 63 -5.34 -12.91 -5.63
CA ASP A 63 -6.71 -13.26 -5.97
C ASP A 63 -7.74 -12.21 -5.51
N ALA A 64 -7.62 -11.74 -4.27
CA ALA A 64 -8.47 -10.68 -3.74
C ALA A 64 -8.25 -9.33 -4.44
N SER A 65 -7.00 -9.03 -4.81
CA SER A 65 -6.65 -7.80 -5.54
C SER A 65 -7.23 -7.78 -6.95
N THR A 66 -7.11 -8.90 -7.67
CA THR A 66 -7.66 -9.06 -9.02
C THR A 66 -9.18 -9.02 -8.99
N ALA A 67 -9.83 -9.75 -8.07
CA ALA A 67 -11.29 -9.70 -7.92
C ALA A 67 -11.80 -8.27 -7.62
N LEU A 68 -11.12 -7.52 -6.77
CA LEU A 68 -11.48 -6.13 -6.49
C LEU A 68 -11.24 -5.23 -7.71
N GLY A 69 -10.15 -5.44 -8.45
CA GLY A 69 -9.85 -4.71 -9.69
C GLY A 69 -10.92 -4.95 -10.76
N GLU A 70 -11.32 -6.21 -10.98
CA GLU A 70 -12.41 -6.56 -11.88
C GLU A 70 -13.74 -5.93 -11.46
N TYR A 71 -14.05 -5.93 -10.18
CA TYR A 71 -15.26 -5.32 -9.63
C TYR A 71 -15.30 -3.80 -9.86
N LEU A 72 -14.21 -3.10 -9.59
CA LEU A 72 -14.12 -1.65 -9.73
C LEU A 72 -13.97 -1.17 -11.18
N GLY A 73 -13.30 -1.96 -12.02
CA GLY A 73 -12.99 -1.59 -13.40
C GLY A 73 -13.88 -2.27 -14.45
N GLY A 74 -14.65 -3.29 -14.07
CA GLY A 74 -15.39 -4.16 -15.00
C GLY A 74 -14.51 -5.24 -15.65
N SER A 75 -13.18 -5.02 -15.70
CA SER A 75 -12.15 -6.00 -16.04
C SER A 75 -10.80 -5.57 -15.49
N GLU A 76 -9.86 -6.50 -15.30
CA GLU A 76 -8.51 -6.15 -14.80
C GLU A 76 -7.78 -5.20 -15.75
N GLY A 77 -7.85 -5.45 -17.05
CA GLY A 77 -7.19 -4.58 -18.04
C GLY A 77 -7.71 -3.14 -18.01
N ARG A 78 -9.02 -2.95 -17.91
CA ARG A 78 -9.62 -1.63 -17.75
C ARG A 78 -9.24 -1.00 -16.39
N PHE A 79 -9.22 -1.79 -15.34
CA PHE A 79 -8.78 -1.31 -14.03
C PHE A 79 -7.31 -0.84 -14.05
N ALA A 80 -6.41 -1.56 -14.71
CA ALA A 80 -5.02 -1.16 -14.90
C ALA A 80 -4.89 0.19 -15.66
N GLN A 81 -5.76 0.44 -16.63
CA GLN A 81 -5.85 1.76 -17.29
C GLN A 81 -6.29 2.85 -16.32
N LEU A 82 -7.30 2.57 -15.48
CA LEU A 82 -7.75 3.51 -14.43
C LEU A 82 -6.64 3.79 -13.41
N MET A 83 -5.91 2.76 -12.97
CA MET A 83 -4.75 2.91 -12.10
C MET A 83 -3.68 3.81 -12.71
N THR A 84 -3.37 3.63 -14.00
CA THR A 84 -2.36 4.44 -14.70
C THR A 84 -2.86 5.89 -14.89
N ALA A 85 -4.12 6.08 -15.25
CA ALA A 85 -4.71 7.41 -15.33
C ALA A 85 -4.68 8.14 -13.97
N LYS A 86 -5.03 7.43 -12.90
CA LYS A 86 -4.94 7.97 -11.53
C LYS A 86 -3.50 8.32 -11.16
N ALA A 87 -2.52 7.48 -11.49
CA ALA A 87 -1.11 7.77 -11.25
C ALA A 87 -0.70 9.11 -11.90
N ARG A 88 -1.12 9.38 -13.14
CA ARG A 88 -0.86 10.66 -13.82
C ARG A 88 -1.49 11.83 -13.07
N GLN A 89 -2.75 11.69 -12.64
CA GLN A 89 -3.47 12.72 -11.85
C GLN A 89 -2.76 13.03 -10.53
N LEU A 90 -2.17 12.02 -9.88
CA LEU A 90 -1.43 12.18 -8.63
C LEU A 90 -0.01 12.73 -8.83
N GLY A 91 0.46 12.88 -10.07
CA GLY A 91 1.79 13.34 -10.39
C GLY A 91 2.85 12.22 -10.47
N MET A 92 2.45 10.96 -10.50
CA MET A 92 3.31 9.79 -10.67
C MET A 92 3.64 9.61 -12.17
N ARG A 93 4.54 10.44 -12.68
CA ARG A 93 4.79 10.57 -14.13
C ARG A 93 5.50 9.38 -14.76
N ASN A 94 6.21 8.60 -13.97
CA ASN A 94 7.03 7.47 -14.41
C ASN A 94 6.44 6.11 -13.97
N THR A 95 5.11 6.05 -13.78
CA THR A 95 4.43 4.84 -13.33
C THR A 95 3.40 4.40 -14.34
N THR A 96 3.43 3.12 -14.71
CA THR A 96 2.42 2.46 -15.52
C THR A 96 2.01 1.17 -14.83
N PHE A 97 0.72 0.98 -14.64
CA PHE A 97 0.14 -0.23 -14.10
C PHE A 97 -0.43 -1.11 -15.22
N ARG A 98 -0.28 -2.43 -15.09
CA ARG A 98 -0.77 -3.43 -16.04
C ARG A 98 -1.72 -4.44 -15.43
N ASN A 99 -1.71 -4.55 -14.10
CA ASN A 99 -2.59 -5.43 -13.34
C ASN A 99 -2.90 -4.83 -11.95
N ALA A 100 -3.88 -5.39 -11.26
CA ALA A 100 -4.31 -4.93 -9.94
C ALA A 100 -3.41 -5.44 -8.81
N ASN A 101 -2.68 -6.52 -9.02
CA ASN A 101 -2.03 -7.30 -7.97
C ASN A 101 -0.52 -7.07 -7.86
N GLY A 102 0.17 -6.64 -8.93
CA GLY A 102 1.60 -6.41 -8.95
C GLY A 102 2.44 -7.63 -9.33
N LEU A 103 1.84 -8.62 -9.96
CA LEU A 103 2.56 -9.70 -10.63
C LEU A 103 3.40 -9.14 -11.78
N PRO A 104 4.50 -9.80 -12.15
CA PRO A 104 5.39 -9.32 -13.19
C PRO A 104 4.69 -9.06 -14.53
N ASP A 105 4.96 -7.89 -15.09
CA ASP A 105 4.64 -7.51 -16.46
C ASP A 105 5.74 -6.53 -16.91
N PRO A 106 6.41 -6.75 -18.06
CA PRO A 106 7.51 -5.89 -18.51
C PRO A 106 7.15 -4.42 -18.69
N ALA A 107 5.87 -4.13 -18.96
CA ALA A 107 5.38 -2.76 -19.12
C ALA A 107 4.87 -2.14 -17.79
N GLN A 108 4.89 -2.90 -16.68
CA GLN A 108 4.54 -2.40 -15.37
C GLN A 108 5.75 -1.82 -14.66
N VAL A 109 5.87 -0.51 -14.68
CA VAL A 109 7.04 0.21 -14.16
C VAL A 109 6.64 1.31 -13.18
N THR A 110 7.56 1.63 -12.26
CA THR A 110 7.41 2.74 -11.32
C THR A 110 8.77 3.26 -10.86
N THR A 111 8.78 4.29 -10.02
CA THR A 111 9.97 4.83 -9.35
C THR A 111 9.72 4.95 -7.86
N ALA A 112 10.81 5.02 -7.07
CA ALA A 112 10.71 5.25 -5.62
C ALA A 112 9.99 6.58 -5.32
N ARG A 113 10.27 7.63 -6.11
CA ARG A 113 9.59 8.93 -5.99
C ARG A 113 8.07 8.81 -6.20
N ASP A 114 7.64 8.14 -7.26
CA ASP A 114 6.22 7.97 -7.57
C ASP A 114 5.51 7.17 -6.47
N MET A 115 6.16 6.13 -5.95
CA MET A 115 5.59 5.35 -4.84
C MET A 115 5.55 6.13 -3.51
N ALA A 116 6.50 7.04 -3.27
CA ALA A 116 6.43 7.96 -2.14
C ALA A 116 5.27 8.96 -2.29
N ILE A 117 5.03 9.45 -3.51
CA ILE A 117 3.84 10.28 -3.81
C ILE A 117 2.56 9.50 -3.48
N LEU A 118 2.44 8.25 -3.96
CA LEU A 118 1.27 7.43 -3.69
C LEU A 118 1.08 7.16 -2.19
N GLY A 119 2.16 6.85 -1.47
CA GLY A 119 2.12 6.65 -0.01
C GLY A 119 1.60 7.89 0.70
N ARG A 120 2.13 9.05 0.36
CA ARG A 120 1.68 10.33 0.90
C ARG A 120 0.21 10.61 0.57
N ARG A 121 -0.22 10.37 -0.66
CA ARG A 121 -1.61 10.58 -1.09
C ARG A 121 -2.59 9.64 -0.37
N LEU A 122 -2.22 8.37 -0.14
CA LEU A 122 -3.03 7.45 0.68
C LEU A 122 -3.28 7.99 2.08
N ILE A 123 -2.25 8.54 2.72
CA ILE A 123 -2.32 9.08 4.08
C ILE A 123 -3.26 10.30 4.14
N TYR A 124 -3.07 11.26 3.24
CA TYR A 124 -3.78 12.54 3.33
C TYR A 124 -5.14 12.55 2.67
N ASP A 125 -5.36 11.76 1.60
CA ASP A 125 -6.65 11.73 0.90
C ASP A 125 -7.65 10.79 1.58
N PHE A 126 -7.16 9.76 2.27
CA PHE A 126 -8.01 8.72 2.87
C PHE A 126 -7.51 8.33 4.28
N PRO A 127 -7.48 9.25 5.26
CA PRO A 127 -6.91 8.97 6.59
C PRO A 127 -7.58 7.77 7.27
N ASP A 128 -8.90 7.61 7.16
CA ASP A 128 -9.62 6.48 7.75
C ASP A 128 -9.29 5.15 7.03
N GLY A 129 -9.24 5.17 5.71
CA GLY A 129 -8.85 4.00 4.90
C GLY A 129 -7.39 3.62 5.12
N TYR A 130 -6.53 4.62 5.31
CA TYR A 130 -5.11 4.42 5.56
C TYR A 130 -4.82 3.60 6.82
N GLN A 131 -5.62 3.74 7.86
CA GLN A 131 -5.49 2.97 9.11
C GLN A 131 -5.50 1.46 8.87
N LEU A 132 -6.12 0.98 7.80
CA LEU A 132 -6.12 -0.44 7.46
C LEU A 132 -4.72 -0.98 7.16
N PHE A 133 -3.76 -0.13 6.73
CA PHE A 133 -2.38 -0.57 6.47
C PHE A 133 -1.61 -0.94 7.74
N SER A 134 -2.04 -0.47 8.92
CA SER A 134 -1.47 -0.85 10.21
C SER A 134 -2.09 -2.14 10.80
N THR A 135 -3.06 -2.75 10.11
CA THR A 135 -3.68 -4.00 10.56
C THR A 135 -2.63 -5.11 10.68
N SER A 136 -2.42 -5.61 11.89
CA SER A 136 -1.41 -6.64 12.17
C SER A 136 -1.82 -8.01 11.66
N ALA A 137 -3.12 -8.33 11.73
CA ALA A 137 -3.65 -9.61 11.29
C ALA A 137 -5.10 -9.49 10.80
N PHE A 138 -5.47 -10.35 9.87
CA PHE A 138 -6.81 -10.48 9.32
C PHE A 138 -7.26 -11.93 9.36
N ARG A 139 -8.44 -12.18 9.94
CA ARG A 139 -9.03 -13.51 9.96
C ARG A 139 -10.01 -13.64 8.79
N TYR A 140 -9.74 -14.62 7.93
CA TYR A 140 -10.63 -14.99 6.85
C TYR A 140 -10.99 -16.48 6.97
N HIS A 141 -12.31 -16.77 7.11
CA HIS A 141 -12.79 -18.08 7.55
C HIS A 141 -12.04 -18.55 8.81
N ASN A 142 -11.43 -19.73 8.76
CA ASN A 142 -10.74 -20.35 9.91
C ASN A 142 -9.23 -20.09 9.90
N ARG A 143 -8.73 -19.14 9.07
CA ARG A 143 -7.29 -18.83 8.96
C ARG A 143 -7.01 -17.38 9.33
N THR A 144 -5.96 -17.18 10.11
CA THR A 144 -5.41 -15.86 10.41
C THR A 144 -4.24 -15.59 9.48
N HIS A 145 -4.25 -14.42 8.84
CA HIS A 145 -3.21 -13.92 7.95
C HIS A 145 -2.55 -12.71 8.59
N TYR A 146 -1.24 -12.80 8.80
CA TYR A 146 -0.45 -11.72 9.41
C TYR A 146 0.07 -10.75 8.36
N ASN A 147 0.24 -9.49 8.76
CA ASN A 147 0.83 -8.48 7.91
C ASN A 147 2.31 -8.80 7.64
N HIS A 148 2.72 -8.64 6.40
CA HIS A 148 4.12 -8.87 6.00
C HIS A 148 5.05 -7.70 6.35
N ASN A 149 4.52 -6.55 6.74
CA ASN A 149 5.30 -5.38 7.15
C ASN A 149 5.73 -5.51 8.61
N ARG A 150 6.95 -5.96 8.83
CA ARG A 150 7.53 -6.14 10.17
C ARG A 150 7.75 -4.83 10.90
N LEU A 151 7.90 -3.71 10.18
CA LEU A 151 8.12 -2.40 10.80
C LEU A 151 6.96 -1.98 11.71
N LEU A 152 5.75 -2.47 11.46
CA LEU A 152 4.59 -2.21 12.32
C LEU A 152 4.81 -2.61 13.79
N THR A 153 5.76 -3.51 14.06
CA THR A 153 6.10 -3.97 15.42
C THR A 153 7.53 -3.70 15.82
N SER A 154 8.41 -3.31 14.87
CA SER A 154 9.85 -3.18 15.12
C SER A 154 10.39 -1.76 14.93
N TYR A 155 9.58 -0.80 14.49
CA TYR A 155 10.01 0.57 14.27
C TYR A 155 8.98 1.54 14.89
N ASP A 156 9.48 2.41 15.78
CA ASP A 156 8.64 3.35 16.52
C ASP A 156 7.90 4.32 15.60
N GLY A 157 6.59 4.44 15.84
CA GLY A 157 5.70 5.29 15.04
C GLY A 157 5.29 4.69 13.68
N ALA A 158 5.76 3.49 13.30
CA ALA A 158 5.40 2.89 12.02
C ALA A 158 3.90 2.55 11.95
N ASP A 159 3.22 3.03 10.88
CA ASP A 159 1.78 2.83 10.68
C ASP A 159 1.42 2.31 9.27
N GLY A 160 2.43 1.99 8.46
CA GLY A 160 2.21 1.46 7.10
C GLY A 160 3.54 1.23 6.36
N ILE A 161 3.55 0.98 5.07
CA ILE A 161 2.39 0.87 4.19
C ILE A 161 2.35 -0.53 3.55
N LYS A 162 3.32 -0.85 2.63
CA LYS A 162 3.22 -2.10 1.88
C LYS A 162 4.58 -2.67 1.50
N THR A 163 4.75 -3.96 1.76
CA THR A 163 5.86 -4.77 1.25
C THR A 163 5.58 -5.27 -0.17
N GLY A 164 6.62 -5.58 -0.93
CA GLY A 164 6.54 -6.22 -2.23
C GLY A 164 7.77 -7.07 -2.51
N TYR A 165 7.60 -8.12 -3.29
CA TYR A 165 8.68 -8.97 -3.79
C TYR A 165 8.27 -9.56 -5.13
N ILE A 166 9.15 -9.45 -6.08
CA ILE A 166 9.20 -10.25 -7.30
C ILE A 166 10.68 -10.55 -7.61
N ASN A 167 10.99 -11.61 -8.34
CA ASN A 167 12.36 -12.00 -8.64
C ASN A 167 13.17 -10.86 -9.29
N ASP A 168 12.56 -10.14 -10.22
CA ASP A 168 13.22 -9.09 -11.00
C ASP A 168 13.55 -7.84 -10.19
N SER A 169 12.74 -7.52 -9.16
CA SER A 169 12.91 -6.31 -8.36
C SER A 169 13.43 -6.53 -6.94
N GLY A 170 13.58 -7.78 -6.51
CA GLY A 170 13.99 -8.10 -5.14
C GLY A 170 12.96 -7.67 -4.08
N PHE A 171 13.43 -7.44 -2.86
CA PHE A 171 12.58 -7.05 -1.73
C PHE A 171 12.35 -5.54 -1.69
N ASN A 172 11.07 -5.15 -1.70
CA ASN A 172 10.63 -3.77 -1.78
C ASN A 172 9.76 -3.40 -0.57
N LEU A 173 9.76 -2.11 -0.21
CA LEU A 173 8.90 -1.57 0.86
C LEU A 173 8.63 -0.09 0.62
N VAL A 174 7.39 0.30 0.80
CA VAL A 174 7.01 1.68 1.12
C VAL A 174 6.59 1.68 2.59
N ALA A 175 7.26 2.47 3.40
CA ALA A 175 6.97 2.61 4.82
C ALA A 175 6.60 4.04 5.18
N SER A 176 5.82 4.19 6.23
CA SER A 176 5.51 5.46 6.87
C SER A 176 5.59 5.30 8.37
N ALA A 177 6.06 6.35 9.03
CA ALA A 177 6.00 6.49 10.48
C ALA A 177 5.69 7.94 10.85
N GLU A 178 5.06 8.10 12.01
CA GLU A 178 4.77 9.39 12.61
C GLU A 178 5.31 9.44 14.03
N ARG A 179 6.06 10.49 14.34
CA ARG A 179 6.61 10.79 15.68
C ARG A 179 6.38 12.24 16.01
N GLN A 180 5.76 12.53 17.15
CA GLN A 180 5.52 13.90 17.63
C GLN A 180 4.83 14.81 16.58
N GLY A 181 3.88 14.27 15.82
CA GLY A 181 3.18 14.97 14.76
C GLY A 181 3.98 15.18 13.46
N GLN A 182 5.21 14.68 13.39
CA GLN A 182 6.04 14.70 12.20
C GLN A 182 5.98 13.34 11.51
N ARG A 183 5.83 13.34 10.18
CA ARG A 183 5.67 12.13 9.38
C ARG A 183 6.75 12.00 8.31
N VAL A 184 7.29 10.79 8.22
CA VAL A 184 8.24 10.41 7.17
C VAL A 184 7.64 9.27 6.35
N VAL A 185 7.76 9.37 5.03
CA VAL A 185 7.47 8.29 4.09
C VAL A 185 8.77 7.93 3.38
N ALA A 186 9.18 6.66 3.44
CA ALA A 186 10.37 6.14 2.81
C ALA A 186 10.05 5.00 1.83
N VAL A 187 10.86 4.86 0.78
CA VAL A 187 10.72 3.81 -0.23
C VAL A 187 12.06 3.17 -0.50
N VAL A 188 12.09 1.84 -0.45
CA VAL A 188 13.26 1.03 -0.82
C VAL A 188 12.84 0.00 -1.86
N PHE A 189 13.60 -0.09 -2.95
CA PHE A 189 13.51 -1.12 -3.96
C PHE A 189 14.81 -1.94 -4.01
N GLY A 190 14.71 -3.21 -4.37
CA GLY A 190 15.85 -4.01 -4.75
C GLY A 190 16.68 -4.56 -3.59
N GLY A 191 16.15 -4.66 -2.39
CA GLY A 191 16.83 -5.34 -1.29
C GLY A 191 17.11 -6.80 -1.62
N ALA A 192 18.32 -7.29 -1.33
CA ALA A 192 18.67 -8.70 -1.55
C ALA A 192 17.91 -9.62 -0.60
N THR A 193 17.60 -9.15 0.61
CA THR A 193 16.79 -9.85 1.60
C THR A 193 15.77 -8.93 2.25
N GLY A 194 14.72 -9.52 2.83
CA GLY A 194 13.75 -8.74 3.62
C GLY A 194 14.38 -8.03 4.81
N ARG A 195 15.43 -8.61 5.43
CA ARG A 195 16.16 -8.01 6.56
C ARG A 195 16.94 -6.77 6.11
N GLU A 196 17.69 -6.88 5.02
CA GLU A 196 18.45 -5.73 4.47
C GLU A 196 17.54 -4.60 4.05
N ARG A 197 16.44 -4.91 3.36
CA ARG A 197 15.41 -3.93 3.02
C ARG A 197 14.87 -3.21 4.26
N ASP A 198 14.53 -3.97 5.32
CA ASP A 198 14.00 -3.41 6.57
C ASP A 198 15.05 -2.52 7.25
N ALA A 199 16.31 -2.98 7.36
CA ALA A 199 17.40 -2.18 7.93
C ALA A 199 17.65 -0.89 7.13
N HIS A 200 17.67 -0.97 5.80
CA HIS A 200 17.90 0.18 4.94
C HIS A 200 16.78 1.22 5.07
N ILE A 201 15.52 0.79 5.06
CA ILE A 201 14.41 1.74 5.16
C ILE A 201 14.32 2.39 6.54
N MET A 202 14.63 1.66 7.62
CA MET A 202 14.72 2.24 8.96
C MET A 202 15.78 3.34 9.03
N ALA A 203 16.98 3.10 8.48
CA ALA A 203 18.04 4.12 8.42
C ALA A 203 17.64 5.36 7.59
N LEU A 204 16.89 5.17 6.49
CA LEU A 204 16.36 6.30 5.72
C LEU A 204 15.31 7.10 6.50
N MET A 205 14.46 6.43 7.25
CA MET A 205 13.43 7.07 8.08
C MET A 205 14.07 7.83 9.25
N ASP A 206 15.08 7.26 9.92
CA ASP A 206 15.82 7.95 10.98
C ASP A 206 16.46 9.25 10.46
N ARG A 207 17.14 9.20 9.31
CA ARG A 207 17.66 10.42 8.65
C ARG A 207 16.55 11.43 8.31
N GLY A 208 15.38 10.94 7.90
CA GLY A 208 14.23 11.79 7.63
C GLY A 208 13.77 12.53 8.87
N PHE A 209 13.66 11.87 10.00
CA PHE A 209 13.31 12.48 11.29
C PHE A 209 14.38 13.45 11.77
N GLU A 210 15.68 13.09 11.72
CA GLU A 210 16.79 13.99 12.04
C GLU A 210 16.72 15.31 11.25
N GLN A 211 16.44 15.24 9.95
CA GLN A 211 16.29 16.45 9.13
C GLN A 211 15.09 17.31 9.51
N LEU A 212 13.98 16.68 9.91
CA LEU A 212 12.79 17.38 10.39
C LEU A 212 13.07 18.07 11.73
N ASP A 213 13.76 17.41 12.67
CA ASP A 213 14.11 17.95 13.97
C ASP A 213 15.03 19.17 13.84
N VAL A 214 16.04 19.13 12.98
CA VAL A 214 16.93 20.28 12.70
C VAL A 214 16.15 21.45 12.12
N ARG A 215 15.24 21.23 11.17
CA ARG A 215 14.39 22.28 10.61
C ARG A 215 13.46 22.89 11.65
N TYR A 216 12.90 22.08 12.53
CA TYR A 216 12.01 22.53 13.59
C TYR A 216 12.77 23.36 14.63
N ALA A 217 13.98 22.95 15.01
CA ALA A 217 14.85 23.70 15.92
C ALA A 217 15.27 25.06 15.32
N GLY A 218 15.49 25.14 14.01
CA GLY A 218 15.82 26.37 13.29
C GLY A 218 14.66 27.35 13.10
N THR A 219 13.43 26.90 13.23
CA THR A 219 12.21 27.72 13.08
C THR A 219 11.55 28.06 14.40
N ARG A 220 12.08 27.61 15.54
CA ARG A 220 11.55 27.98 16.86
C ARG A 220 11.78 29.48 17.08
N PRO A 221 10.74 30.30 17.26
CA PRO A 221 10.94 31.68 17.68
C PRO A 221 11.69 31.67 19.01
N PRO A 222 12.59 32.62 19.26
CA PRO A 222 13.30 32.72 20.54
C PRO A 222 12.23 32.73 21.63
N SER A 223 12.35 31.86 22.63
CA SER A 223 11.47 31.83 23.77
C SER A 223 11.57 33.20 24.47
N SER A 224 10.53 34.01 24.33
CA SER A 224 10.36 35.21 25.13
C SER A 224 9.98 34.80 26.57
N PHE A 225 10.95 34.30 27.32
CA PHE A 225 10.95 34.32 28.76
C PHE A 225 12.12 35.25 29.18
N ALA A 226 11.86 36.55 29.16
CA ALA A 226 12.50 37.47 30.03
C ALA A 226 11.47 37.90 31.09
N LEU A 227 11.85 37.76 32.34
CA LEU A 227 11.20 38.14 33.58
C LEU A 227 10.59 39.53 33.55
#